data_b8e41fc4448a31a6175618211665a50a
#
_entry.id   b8e41fc4448a31a6175618211665a50a
#
_cell.length_a   1.000
_cell.length_b   1.000
_cell.length_c   1.000
_cell.angle_alpha   90.00
_cell.angle_beta   90.00
_cell.angle_gamma   90.00
#
_symmetry.space_group_name_H-M   'P 1'
#
loop_
_entity.id
_entity.type
_entity.pdbx_description
1 polymer ?
#
loop_
_entity_poly.entity_id
_entity_poly.type
_entity_poly.pdbx_seq_one_letter_code
_entity_poly.pdbx_strand_id
1 'polypeptide(L)'
;MKILALNGSPRRRKWNTVTLLQSALEGAAEAGAETELIQLYDLHYSGCISCFSCKRKDRKKDGVCAVQDELAPVLEKIPTADAFIIGTPVYYGAESAATRALIERLCFPYLKYAKNYQSLFPRKIKTALLCTMNVPEESLATYGYDSRFELTRNTLAMHFGECELFLSTNTLQYPDYDKYESELFDKHAKLKHHEE
;
A
#
# COMPACT_ATOMS: atom_id res chain seq x y z
N MET A 1 6.59 -1.19 -20.20
CA MET A 1 5.60 -1.06 -19.09
C MET A 1 6.37 -0.74 -17.83
N LYS A 2 5.89 0.22 -17.03
CA LYS A 2 6.54 0.64 -15.77
C LYS A 2 5.65 0.30 -14.58
N ILE A 3 6.21 -0.44 -13.61
CA ILE A 3 5.49 -0.89 -12.40
C ILE A 3 6.21 -0.38 -11.15
N LEU A 4 5.46 0.25 -10.26
CA LEU A 4 5.97 0.74 -8.99
C LEU A 4 5.45 -0.13 -7.84
N ALA A 5 6.31 -0.48 -6.89
CA ALA A 5 5.91 -1.04 -5.61
C ALA A 5 6.25 -0.08 -4.47
N LEU A 6 5.28 0.18 -3.60
CA LEU A 6 5.39 1.11 -2.48
C LEU A 6 5.35 0.29 -1.19
N ASN A 7 6.50 0.13 -0.53
CA ASN A 7 6.61 -0.67 0.69
C ASN A 7 6.33 0.17 1.93
N GLY A 8 5.20 -0.06 2.56
CA GLY A 8 4.78 0.53 3.83
C GLY A 8 5.23 -0.23 5.08
N SER A 9 6.17 -1.17 4.94
CA SER A 9 6.75 -1.87 6.09
C SER A 9 8.02 -1.16 6.57
N PRO A 10 8.22 -0.99 7.90
CA PRO A 10 9.50 -0.51 8.45
C PRO A 10 10.64 -1.51 8.23
N ARG A 11 10.31 -2.77 7.92
CA ARG A 11 11.30 -3.82 7.65
C ARG A 11 11.65 -3.82 6.17
N ARG A 12 12.90 -3.52 5.85
CA ARG A 12 13.36 -3.17 4.50
C ARG A 12 13.87 -4.34 3.68
N ARG A 13 14.23 -5.47 4.31
CA ARG A 13 14.87 -6.61 3.64
C ARG A 13 14.39 -7.92 4.25
N LYS A 14 14.20 -8.93 3.40
CA LYS A 14 13.88 -10.32 3.79
C LYS A 14 12.80 -10.43 4.86
N TRP A 15 11.67 -9.77 4.64
CA TRP A 15 10.53 -9.80 5.54
C TRP A 15 9.21 -9.78 4.76
N ASN A 16 8.16 -10.34 5.35
CA ASN A 16 6.88 -10.65 4.69
C ASN A 16 6.48 -9.68 3.56
N THR A 17 6.16 -8.41 3.89
CA THR A 17 5.66 -7.44 2.91
C THR A 17 6.66 -7.17 1.79
N VAL A 18 7.93 -6.92 2.13
CA VAL A 18 8.94 -6.59 1.11
C VAL A 18 9.29 -7.79 0.24
N THR A 19 9.30 -9.00 0.80
CA THR A 19 9.54 -10.23 0.04
C THR A 19 8.47 -10.42 -1.04
N LEU A 20 7.19 -10.32 -0.67
CA LEU A 20 6.08 -10.45 -1.60
C LEU A 20 6.08 -9.35 -2.68
N LEU A 21 6.41 -8.11 -2.30
CA LEU A 21 6.55 -7.03 -3.28
C LEU A 21 7.72 -7.28 -4.24
N GLN A 22 8.85 -7.80 -3.75
CA GLN A 22 10.00 -8.13 -4.59
C GLN A 22 9.67 -9.26 -5.56
N SER A 23 9.03 -10.34 -5.11
CA SER A 23 8.58 -11.43 -5.98
C SER A 23 7.62 -10.94 -7.07
N ALA A 24 6.68 -10.05 -6.73
CA ALA A 24 5.78 -9.46 -7.72
C ALA A 24 6.54 -8.61 -8.75
N LEU A 25 7.54 -7.83 -8.33
CA LEU A 25 8.38 -7.03 -9.23
C LEU A 25 9.31 -7.89 -10.08
N GLU A 26 9.85 -8.97 -9.54
CA GLU A 26 10.66 -9.95 -10.27
C GLU A 26 9.85 -10.59 -11.40
N GLY A 27 8.65 -11.11 -11.11
CA GLY A 27 7.77 -11.65 -12.14
C GLY A 27 7.38 -10.63 -13.21
N ALA A 28 7.17 -9.36 -12.81
CA ALA A 28 6.92 -8.28 -13.77
C ALA A 28 8.14 -7.97 -14.64
N ALA A 29 9.34 -7.99 -14.07
CA ALA A 29 10.59 -7.77 -14.81
C ALA A 29 10.87 -8.91 -15.80
N GLU A 30 10.61 -10.16 -15.43
CA GLU A 30 10.67 -11.32 -16.33
C GLU A 30 9.72 -11.18 -17.52
N ALA A 31 8.56 -10.54 -17.30
CA ALA A 31 7.62 -10.18 -18.37
C ALA A 31 8.01 -8.92 -19.16
N GLY A 32 9.20 -8.35 -18.93
CA GLY A 32 9.75 -7.20 -19.64
C GLY A 32 9.31 -5.83 -19.12
N ALA A 33 8.82 -5.73 -17.88
CA ALA A 33 8.51 -4.44 -17.27
C ALA A 33 9.75 -3.79 -16.63
N GLU A 34 9.79 -2.46 -16.66
CA GLU A 34 10.65 -1.66 -15.79
C GLU A 34 10.01 -1.62 -14.39
N THR A 35 10.75 -1.98 -13.37
CA THR A 35 10.25 -2.10 -12.01
C THR A 35 11.01 -1.20 -11.04
N GLU A 36 10.32 -0.62 -10.06
CA GLU A 36 10.92 0.20 -9.01
C GLU A 36 10.26 -0.10 -7.66
N LEU A 37 11.07 -0.38 -6.62
CA LEU A 37 10.63 -0.54 -5.25
C LEU A 37 10.96 0.73 -4.45
N ILE A 38 9.94 1.34 -3.86
CA ILE A 38 10.07 2.54 -3.03
C ILE A 38 9.78 2.18 -1.57
N GLN A 39 10.73 2.49 -0.69
CA GLN A 39 10.61 2.26 0.75
C GLN A 39 10.04 3.50 1.43
N LEU A 40 8.78 3.44 1.87
CA LEU A 40 8.12 4.60 2.48
C LEU A 40 8.77 5.03 3.80
N TYR A 41 9.33 4.09 4.56
CA TYR A 41 10.02 4.39 5.81
C TYR A 41 11.42 5.00 5.64
N ASP A 42 11.91 5.11 4.40
CA ASP A 42 13.16 5.86 4.10
C ASP A 42 12.88 7.34 3.83
N LEU A 43 11.60 7.72 3.74
CA LEU A 43 11.17 9.07 3.40
C LEU A 43 10.65 9.81 4.63
N HIS A 44 11.05 11.07 4.76
CA HIS A 44 10.50 11.98 5.76
C HIS A 44 9.27 12.71 5.19
N TYR A 45 8.09 12.32 5.62
CA TYR A 45 6.84 12.91 5.18
C TYR A 45 5.72 12.75 6.20
N SER A 46 4.65 13.49 6.03
CA SER A 46 3.43 13.39 6.81
C SER A 46 2.22 13.07 5.94
N GLY A 47 1.11 12.73 6.57
CA GLY A 47 -0.19 12.63 5.94
C GLY A 47 -0.72 13.98 5.43
N CYS A 48 -1.97 14.00 5.00
CA CYS A 48 -2.62 15.22 4.51
C CYS A 48 -2.83 16.23 5.67
N ILE A 49 -2.29 17.42 5.52
CA ILE A 49 -2.42 18.50 6.51
C ILE A 49 -3.66 19.39 6.28
N SER A 50 -4.57 19.00 5.41
CA SER A 50 -5.81 19.73 5.09
C SER A 50 -5.61 21.18 4.67
N CYS A 51 -4.53 21.50 3.98
CA CYS A 51 -4.25 22.86 3.48
C CYS A 51 -5.14 23.26 2.29
N PHE A 52 -5.84 22.32 1.68
CA PHE A 52 -6.75 22.47 0.53
C PHE A 52 -6.15 23.12 -0.72
N SER A 53 -4.84 23.35 -0.80
CA SER A 53 -4.19 23.92 -1.98
C SER A 53 -4.47 23.14 -3.26
N CYS A 54 -4.55 21.79 -3.17
CA CYS A 54 -4.93 20.92 -4.29
C CYS A 54 -6.41 21.06 -4.71
N LYS A 55 -7.23 21.82 -3.99
CA LYS A 55 -8.66 22.05 -4.28
C LYS A 55 -8.97 23.48 -4.74
N ARG A 56 -7.98 24.35 -4.77
CA ARG A 56 -8.17 25.74 -5.21
C ARG A 56 -8.57 25.80 -6.69
N LYS A 57 -9.41 26.76 -7.04
CA LYS A 57 -9.86 26.97 -8.44
C LYS A 57 -8.73 27.48 -9.34
N ASP A 58 -7.78 28.21 -8.74
CA ASP A 58 -6.62 28.80 -9.41
C ASP A 58 -5.36 27.92 -9.38
N ARG A 59 -5.50 26.63 -9.02
CA ARG A 59 -4.39 25.68 -9.05
C ARG A 59 -3.85 25.46 -10.46
N LYS A 60 -2.55 25.33 -10.60
CA LYS A 60 -1.89 25.18 -11.90
C LYS A 60 -2.13 23.81 -12.54
N LYS A 61 -2.31 22.77 -11.73
CA LYS A 61 -2.45 21.38 -12.21
C LYS A 61 -3.32 20.58 -11.24
N ASP A 62 -4.20 19.75 -11.79
CA ASP A 62 -5.02 18.80 -11.04
C ASP A 62 -4.18 17.64 -10.50
N GLY A 63 -4.62 17.06 -9.38
CA GLY A 63 -4.02 15.87 -8.81
C GLY A 63 -2.67 16.07 -8.12
N VAL A 64 -2.21 17.32 -7.94
CA VAL A 64 -0.92 17.61 -7.31
C VAL A 64 -1.12 18.05 -5.86
N CYS A 65 -0.41 17.39 -4.95
CA CYS A 65 -0.28 17.84 -3.56
C CYS A 65 0.72 19.01 -3.46
N ALA A 66 0.34 20.06 -2.76
CA ALA A 66 1.22 21.25 -2.61
C ALA A 66 2.33 21.08 -1.57
N VAL A 67 2.25 20.08 -0.71
CA VAL A 67 3.27 19.83 0.32
C VAL A 67 4.52 19.29 -0.34
N GLN A 68 5.63 20.00 -0.15
CA GLN A 68 6.95 19.66 -0.69
C GLN A 68 7.78 18.99 0.39
N ASP A 69 7.84 17.67 0.32
CA ASP A 69 8.63 16.79 1.18
C ASP A 69 9.17 15.61 0.35
N GLU A 70 9.80 14.64 0.97
CA GLU A 70 10.39 13.50 0.26
C GLU A 70 9.35 12.57 -0.39
N LEU A 71 8.06 12.69 -0.04
CA LEU A 71 6.97 11.98 -0.72
C LEU A 71 6.58 12.65 -2.05
N ALA A 72 6.77 13.97 -2.20
CA ALA A 72 6.32 14.69 -3.40
C ALA A 72 6.87 14.09 -4.71
N PRO A 73 8.18 13.78 -4.86
CA PRO A 73 8.69 13.12 -6.06
C PRO A 73 8.09 11.72 -6.32
N VAL A 74 7.73 11.00 -5.26
CA VAL A 74 7.08 9.69 -5.39
C VAL A 74 5.67 9.85 -5.97
N LEU A 75 4.91 10.82 -5.47
CA LEU A 75 3.56 11.11 -5.99
C LEU A 75 3.59 11.53 -7.47
N GLU A 76 4.65 12.21 -7.91
CA GLU A 76 4.85 12.60 -9.32
C GLU A 76 5.14 11.42 -10.25
N LYS A 77 5.69 10.32 -9.73
CA LYS A 77 5.93 9.08 -10.51
C LYS A 77 4.64 8.32 -10.81
N ILE A 78 3.63 8.37 -9.94
CA ILE A 78 2.41 7.57 -10.08
C ILE A 78 1.68 7.79 -11.42
N PRO A 79 1.47 9.03 -11.90
CA PRO A 79 0.83 9.24 -13.20
C PRO A 79 1.60 8.69 -14.40
N THR A 80 2.89 8.42 -14.24
CA THR A 80 3.75 7.88 -15.32
C THR A 80 3.85 6.35 -15.28
N ALA A 81 3.45 5.71 -14.20
CA ALA A 81 3.48 4.26 -14.04
C ALA A 81 2.28 3.60 -14.73
N ASP A 82 2.46 2.42 -15.30
CA ASP A 82 1.37 1.63 -15.90
C ASP A 82 0.59 0.83 -14.87
N ALA A 83 1.24 0.50 -13.75
CA ALA A 83 0.62 -0.10 -12.59
C ALA A 83 1.40 0.27 -11.31
N PHE A 84 0.74 0.14 -10.16
CA PHE A 84 1.45 0.18 -8.87
C PHE A 84 0.84 -0.76 -7.84
N ILE A 85 1.69 -1.21 -6.90
CA ILE A 85 1.33 -2.08 -5.80
C ILE A 85 1.68 -1.35 -4.49
N ILE A 86 0.73 -1.26 -3.56
CA ILE A 86 1.00 -0.80 -2.20
C ILE A 86 1.06 -2.03 -1.30
N GLY A 87 2.21 -2.28 -0.68
CA GLY A 87 2.37 -3.33 0.32
C GLY A 87 2.41 -2.73 1.72
N THR A 88 1.64 -3.30 2.66
CA THR A 88 1.57 -2.82 4.03
C THR A 88 1.46 -3.96 5.03
N PRO A 89 2.19 -3.91 6.16
CA PRO A 89 1.84 -4.75 7.29
C PRO A 89 0.57 -4.22 7.96
N VAL A 90 -0.20 -5.14 8.55
CA VAL A 90 -1.38 -4.79 9.33
C VAL A 90 -0.98 -4.57 10.79
N TYR A 91 -1.20 -3.36 11.28
CA TYR A 91 -0.98 -2.98 12.66
C TYR A 91 -2.29 -2.51 13.30
N TYR A 92 -2.73 -3.20 14.36
CA TYR A 92 -3.99 -2.91 15.06
C TYR A 92 -5.20 -2.83 14.10
N GLY A 93 -5.23 -3.72 13.13
CA GLY A 93 -6.34 -3.82 12.19
C GLY A 93 -6.36 -2.77 11.08
N ALA A 94 -5.28 -2.03 10.86
CA ALA A 94 -5.16 -1.01 9.83
C ALA A 94 -3.83 -1.11 9.09
N GLU A 95 -3.73 -0.40 7.98
CA GLU A 95 -2.47 -0.17 7.28
C GLU A 95 -1.48 0.54 8.20
N SER A 96 -0.20 0.36 7.96
CA SER A 96 0.84 1.10 8.69
C SER A 96 0.64 2.62 8.55
N ALA A 97 1.09 3.39 9.53
CA ALA A 97 0.97 4.85 9.52
C ALA A 97 1.57 5.49 8.25
N ALA A 98 2.73 4.97 7.79
CA ALA A 98 3.35 5.43 6.55
C ALA A 98 2.46 5.16 5.33
N THR A 99 1.87 3.97 5.23
CA THR A 99 0.92 3.65 4.15
C THR A 99 -0.31 4.54 4.21
N ARG A 100 -0.87 4.77 5.38
CA ARG A 100 -2.05 5.63 5.53
C ARG A 100 -1.76 7.06 5.10
N ALA A 101 -0.63 7.62 5.55
CA ALA A 101 -0.17 8.95 5.13
C ALA A 101 0.03 9.06 3.62
N LEU A 102 0.60 8.02 2.98
CA LEU A 102 0.70 7.94 1.52
C LEU A 102 -0.69 8.00 0.87
N ILE A 103 -1.63 7.14 1.29
CA ILE A 103 -2.98 7.06 0.70
C ILE A 103 -3.71 8.40 0.76
N GLU A 104 -3.64 9.09 1.89
CA GLU A 104 -4.23 10.41 2.05
C GLU A 104 -3.65 11.42 1.04
N ARG A 105 -2.32 11.47 0.92
CA ARG A 105 -1.60 12.38 0.02
C ARG A 105 -1.72 12.00 -1.44
N LEU A 106 -1.87 10.72 -1.75
CA LEU A 106 -2.04 10.19 -3.09
C LEU A 106 -3.47 10.40 -3.60
N CYS A 107 -4.48 10.06 -2.82
CA CYS A 107 -5.87 10.03 -3.29
C CYS A 107 -6.55 11.40 -3.22
N PHE A 108 -6.36 12.16 -2.13
CA PHE A 108 -7.08 13.41 -1.94
C PHE A 108 -6.90 14.44 -3.06
N PRO A 109 -5.70 14.69 -3.63
CA PRO A 109 -5.53 15.60 -4.75
C PRO A 109 -6.36 15.25 -5.99
N TYR A 110 -6.58 13.96 -6.24
CA TYR A 110 -7.38 13.48 -7.38
C TYR A 110 -8.89 13.48 -7.13
N LEU A 111 -9.35 13.62 -5.89
CA LEU A 111 -10.78 13.67 -5.59
C LEU A 111 -11.42 14.95 -6.14
N LYS A 112 -12.44 14.81 -7.01
CA LYS A 112 -13.30 15.89 -7.47
C LYS A 112 -14.59 15.92 -6.65
N TYR A 113 -14.89 17.05 -6.03
CA TYR A 113 -16.15 17.28 -5.33
C TYR A 113 -17.26 17.58 -6.36
N ALA A 114 -17.87 16.54 -6.89
CA ALA A 114 -19.03 16.57 -7.78
C ALA A 114 -20.18 15.79 -7.15
N LYS A 115 -21.40 15.86 -7.72
CA LYS A 115 -22.56 15.10 -7.21
C LYS A 115 -22.27 13.61 -7.06
N ASN A 116 -21.52 13.04 -8.01
CA ASN A 116 -20.95 11.69 -7.91
C ASN A 116 -19.44 11.87 -7.78
N TYR A 117 -18.85 11.36 -6.70
CA TYR A 117 -17.41 11.40 -6.52
C TYR A 117 -16.69 10.92 -7.80
N GLN A 118 -15.81 11.76 -8.32
CA GLN A 118 -15.07 11.49 -9.55
C GLN A 118 -13.59 11.64 -9.29
N SER A 119 -12.79 10.89 -10.04
CA SER A 119 -11.34 11.06 -10.05
C SER A 119 -10.90 12.06 -11.11
N LEU A 120 -9.92 12.88 -10.75
CA LEU A 120 -9.15 13.73 -11.66
C LEU A 120 -7.92 13.03 -12.22
N PHE A 121 -7.70 11.75 -11.89
CA PHE A 121 -6.59 10.99 -12.43
C PHE A 121 -6.78 10.80 -13.95
N PRO A 122 -5.74 11.06 -14.77
CA PRO A 122 -5.94 11.25 -16.22
C PRO A 122 -6.23 9.95 -17.00
N ARG A 123 -6.01 8.79 -16.40
CA ARG A 123 -6.19 7.49 -17.06
C ARG A 123 -6.53 6.39 -16.06
N LYS A 124 -6.94 5.24 -16.55
CA LYS A 124 -7.09 4.04 -15.71
C LYS A 124 -5.81 3.22 -15.74
N ILE A 125 -5.36 2.77 -14.60
CA ILE A 125 -4.21 1.87 -14.41
C ILE A 125 -4.58 0.74 -13.47
N LYS A 126 -3.83 -0.34 -13.51
CA LYS A 126 -3.99 -1.45 -12.58
C LYS A 126 -3.30 -1.11 -11.25
N THR A 127 -3.97 -1.42 -10.16
CA THR A 127 -3.39 -1.25 -8.82
C THR A 127 -3.62 -2.49 -7.98
N ALA A 128 -2.80 -2.66 -6.95
CA ALA A 128 -3.00 -3.70 -5.96
C ALA A 128 -2.71 -3.17 -4.54
N LEU A 129 -3.44 -3.68 -3.57
CA LEU A 129 -3.19 -3.51 -2.14
C LEU A 129 -2.82 -4.87 -1.56
N LEU A 130 -1.59 -5.01 -1.09
CA LEU A 130 -1.06 -6.20 -0.44
C LEU A 130 -0.96 -5.96 1.06
N CYS A 131 -1.75 -6.69 1.85
CA CYS A 131 -1.74 -6.62 3.31
C CYS A 131 -1.12 -7.89 3.90
N THR A 132 -0.09 -7.75 4.73
CA THR A 132 0.54 -8.88 5.43
C THR A 132 0.20 -8.84 6.92
N MET A 133 -0.23 -9.96 7.48
CA MET A 133 -0.69 -10.04 8.86
C MET A 133 -0.36 -11.40 9.50
N ASN A 134 -0.13 -11.40 10.81
CA ASN A 134 0.12 -12.62 11.56
C ASN A 134 -1.17 -13.42 11.89
N VAL A 135 -2.34 -12.86 11.62
CA VAL A 135 -3.64 -13.51 11.84
C VAL A 135 -3.79 -14.70 10.90
N PRO A 136 -4.18 -15.90 11.38
CA PRO A 136 -4.49 -17.04 10.52
C PRO A 136 -5.72 -16.78 9.65
N GLU A 137 -5.81 -17.43 8.50
CA GLU A 137 -6.88 -17.23 7.53
C GLU A 137 -8.27 -17.53 8.13
N GLU A 138 -8.40 -18.60 8.89
CA GLU A 138 -9.62 -18.99 9.57
C GLU A 138 -10.14 -17.97 10.59
N SER A 139 -9.28 -17.06 11.02
CA SER A 139 -9.62 -16.01 11.99
C SER A 139 -9.97 -14.65 11.35
N LEU A 140 -9.85 -14.51 10.03
CA LEU A 140 -10.10 -13.24 9.34
C LEU A 140 -11.49 -12.69 9.62
N ALA A 141 -12.53 -13.52 9.49
CA ALA A 141 -13.92 -13.12 9.72
C ALA A 141 -14.16 -12.75 11.19
N THR A 142 -13.55 -13.50 12.13
CA THR A 142 -13.68 -13.24 13.57
C THR A 142 -13.18 -11.85 13.96
N TYR A 143 -12.10 -11.40 13.33
CA TYR A 143 -11.50 -10.08 13.58
C TYR A 143 -11.97 -9.01 12.57
N GLY A 144 -12.83 -9.36 11.61
CA GLY A 144 -13.36 -8.46 10.59
C GLY A 144 -12.31 -8.00 9.58
N TYR A 145 -11.26 -8.80 9.34
CA TYR A 145 -10.21 -8.47 8.37
C TYR A 145 -10.58 -8.82 6.95
N ASP A 146 -11.53 -9.70 6.74
CA ASP A 146 -12.09 -10.08 5.45
C ASP A 146 -12.70 -8.90 4.67
N SER A 147 -13.24 -7.92 5.39
CA SER A 147 -13.89 -6.74 4.81
C SER A 147 -13.19 -5.40 5.09
N ARG A 148 -12.28 -5.38 6.05
CA ARG A 148 -11.67 -4.13 6.56
C ARG A 148 -10.91 -3.33 5.51
N PHE A 149 -10.15 -4.00 4.66
CA PHE A 149 -9.31 -3.36 3.63
C PHE A 149 -10.06 -3.07 2.33
N GLU A 150 -11.31 -3.51 2.21
CA GLU A 150 -12.17 -3.22 1.06
C GLU A 150 -12.40 -1.71 0.87
N LEU A 151 -12.48 -0.95 1.96
CA LEU A 151 -12.63 0.50 1.86
C LEU A 151 -11.41 1.15 1.20
N THR A 152 -10.21 0.73 1.58
CA THR A 152 -8.96 1.23 0.97
C THR A 152 -8.84 0.76 -0.48
N ARG A 153 -9.12 -0.52 -0.77
CA ARG A 153 -9.18 -1.05 -2.14
C ARG A 153 -10.15 -0.25 -3.00
N ASN A 154 -11.37 -0.03 -2.51
CA ASN A 154 -12.39 0.74 -3.24
C ASN A 154 -11.97 2.20 -3.47
N THR A 155 -11.27 2.81 -2.51
CA THR A 155 -10.72 4.17 -2.67
C THR A 155 -9.67 4.20 -3.78
N LEU A 156 -8.75 3.25 -3.82
CA LEU A 156 -7.77 3.14 -4.90
C LEU A 156 -8.44 2.87 -6.25
N ALA A 157 -9.39 1.94 -6.30
CA ALA A 157 -10.14 1.62 -7.51
C ALA A 157 -10.92 2.84 -8.04
N MET A 158 -11.55 3.63 -7.17
CA MET A 158 -12.27 4.84 -7.56
C MET A 158 -11.33 5.86 -8.24
N HIS A 159 -10.11 6.02 -7.73
CA HIS A 159 -9.17 7.00 -8.29
C HIS A 159 -8.43 6.49 -9.52
N PHE A 160 -7.98 5.25 -9.52
CA PHE A 160 -7.00 4.76 -10.49
C PHE A 160 -7.56 3.75 -11.48
N GLY A 161 -8.71 3.14 -11.21
CA GLY A 161 -9.33 2.11 -12.04
C GLY A 161 -9.55 0.82 -11.25
N GLU A 162 -8.91 -0.29 -11.64
CA GLU A 162 -9.01 -1.54 -10.88
C GLU A 162 -8.00 -1.59 -9.74
N CYS A 163 -8.43 -2.16 -8.62
CA CYS A 163 -7.54 -2.46 -7.50
C CYS A 163 -7.82 -3.87 -6.99
N GLU A 164 -6.82 -4.73 -7.04
CA GLU A 164 -6.86 -6.05 -6.43
C GLU A 164 -6.43 -5.99 -4.96
N LEU A 165 -7.06 -6.81 -4.12
CA LEU A 165 -6.72 -6.94 -2.70
C LEU A 165 -6.11 -8.31 -2.45
N PHE A 166 -4.89 -8.32 -1.94
CA PHE A 166 -4.19 -9.53 -1.49
C PHE A 166 -4.00 -9.49 0.02
N LEU A 167 -4.51 -10.51 0.70
CA LEU A 167 -4.31 -10.71 2.13
C LEU A 167 -3.36 -11.88 2.34
N SER A 168 -2.13 -11.59 2.75
CA SER A 168 -1.17 -12.61 3.18
C SER A 168 -1.29 -12.78 4.69
N THR A 169 -1.94 -13.87 5.07
CA THR A 169 -2.23 -14.24 6.45
C THR A 169 -1.11 -15.05 7.07
N ASN A 170 -1.19 -15.33 8.35
CA ASN A 170 -0.29 -16.24 9.08
C ASN A 170 1.21 -15.92 8.94
N THR A 171 1.56 -14.66 8.62
CA THR A 171 2.94 -14.25 8.39
C THR A 171 3.75 -14.17 9.70
N LEU A 172 5.07 -14.27 9.59
CA LEU A 172 5.96 -14.18 10.75
C LEU A 172 5.88 -12.80 11.41
N GLN A 173 5.74 -12.79 12.74
CA GLN A 173 5.77 -11.56 13.54
C GLN A 173 7.19 -11.29 14.07
N TYR A 174 7.89 -12.33 14.48
CA TYR A 174 9.22 -12.27 15.09
C TYR A 174 10.26 -12.97 14.24
N PRO A 175 11.51 -12.49 14.23
CA PRO A 175 12.60 -13.17 13.53
C PRO A 175 13.03 -14.47 14.22
N ASP A 176 12.74 -14.60 15.53
CA ASP A 176 13.11 -15.73 16.36
C ASP A 176 12.08 -15.85 17.48
N TYR A 177 11.16 -16.80 17.36
CA TYR A 177 10.06 -16.98 18.31
C TYR A 177 10.52 -17.44 19.70
N ASP A 178 11.71 -18.02 19.83
CA ASP A 178 12.21 -18.48 21.12
C ASP A 178 12.68 -17.32 22.03
N LYS A 179 12.82 -16.12 21.45
CA LYS A 179 13.18 -14.89 22.17
C LYS A 179 12.02 -14.00 22.58
N TYR A 180 10.80 -14.36 22.18
CA TYR A 180 9.62 -13.52 22.40
C TYR A 180 8.48 -14.33 23.00
N GLU A 181 7.78 -13.75 23.96
CA GLU A 181 6.52 -14.31 24.45
C GLU A 181 5.47 -14.24 23.34
N SER A 182 4.99 -15.40 22.89
CA SER A 182 4.00 -15.49 21.81
C SER A 182 3.22 -16.80 21.93
N GLU A 183 2.07 -16.72 22.59
CA GLU A 183 1.12 -17.83 22.71
C GLU A 183 -0.11 -17.64 21.85
N LEU A 184 -0.23 -16.48 21.16
CA LEU A 184 -1.46 -16.10 20.49
C LEU A 184 -1.77 -16.97 19.26
N PHE A 185 -0.76 -17.41 18.52
CA PHE A 185 -0.92 -18.23 17.32
C PHE A 185 0.16 -19.30 17.20
N ASP A 186 -0.17 -20.43 16.55
CA ASP A 186 0.77 -21.54 16.35
C ASP A 186 2.02 -21.12 15.56
N LYS A 187 3.18 -21.13 16.24
CA LYS A 187 4.46 -20.79 15.63
C LYS A 187 4.91 -21.77 14.53
N HIS A 188 4.55 -23.06 14.65
CA HIS A 188 4.93 -24.08 13.66
C HIS A 188 4.18 -23.88 12.35
N ALA A 189 2.89 -23.54 12.43
CA ALA A 189 2.09 -23.20 11.25
C ALA A 189 2.64 -21.97 10.54
N LYS A 190 3.11 -20.95 11.29
CA LYS A 190 3.72 -19.73 10.72
C LYS A 190 5.06 -19.99 10.03
N LEU A 191 5.93 -20.80 10.64
CA LEU A 191 7.22 -21.17 10.05
C LEU A 191 7.00 -21.95 8.74
N LYS A 192 6.10 -22.93 8.76
CA LYS A 192 5.76 -23.70 7.56
C LYS A 192 5.24 -22.79 6.43
N HIS A 193 4.30 -21.90 6.72
CA HIS A 193 3.76 -20.96 5.74
C HIS A 193 4.81 -19.99 5.17
N HIS A 194 5.84 -19.67 5.93
CA HIS A 194 6.92 -18.80 5.48
C HIS A 194 7.92 -19.50 4.55
N GLU A 195 8.03 -20.83 4.64
CA GLU A 195 8.90 -21.66 3.79
C GLU A 195 8.25 -22.00 2.43
N GLU A 196 6.91 -22.01 2.39
CA GLU A 196 6.10 -22.18 1.16
C GLU A 196 6.06 -20.90 0.32
#